data_8d501dac06d1569c984ff0250e399e66
#
_entry.id   8d501dac06d1569c984ff0250e399e66
#
_cell.length_a   1.000
_cell.length_b   1.000
_cell.length_c   1.000
_cell.angle_alpha   90.00
_cell.angle_beta   90.00
_cell.angle_gamma   90.00
#
_symmetry.space_group_name_H-M   'P 1'
#
loop_
_entity.id
_entity.type
_entity.pdbx_description
1 polymer ?
#
loop_
_entity_poly.entity_id
_entity_poly.type
_entity_poly.pdbx_seq_one_letter_code
_entity_poly.pdbx_strand_id
1 'polypeptide(L)'
;DRGQTTCLDAYLNLPIQKYLKTFNRRFSNKTLFVMQSDGGMVETDSVLGCRVLLSGPAGGVVGYAQSVYDNCGNRPVIGFDMGGTSTDVSRFSGEYEWSYENEIAGVPIQLPQLNIVTVAAGGGSRLFFENGMFQVGPESSGSYPGPTCYRNGGPLSLTDANLVLGRLPNFPKVLGEKGDQALDKEKAQKSFKELAEDIARETGQKQSLEKIALGFIEVANENMVRPIHEISTAKGFDIRDHVLACFGGAGGQHACAIAKSLGIEQIFVHRFAGILSAYGMGLANTTVEKQ
;
A
#
# COMPACT_ATOMS: atom_id res chain seq x y z
N ASP A 1 -22.64 7.42 -13.17
CA ASP A 1 -22.05 8.63 -13.72
C ASP A 1 -22.20 9.85 -12.80
N ARG A 2 -22.47 11.09 -13.31
CA ARG A 2 -22.51 12.33 -12.49
C ARG A 2 -23.39 12.21 -11.24
N GLY A 3 -24.58 11.60 -11.36
CA GLY A 3 -25.50 11.37 -10.24
C GLY A 3 -24.89 10.48 -9.14
N GLN A 4 -24.18 9.44 -9.52
CA GLN A 4 -23.49 8.53 -8.56
C GLN A 4 -22.36 9.24 -7.85
N THR A 5 -21.56 10.02 -8.57
CA THR A 5 -20.50 10.86 -7.98
C THR A 5 -21.10 11.86 -6.96
N THR A 6 -22.22 12.51 -7.29
CA THR A 6 -22.91 13.43 -6.41
C THR A 6 -23.47 12.72 -5.17
N CYS A 7 -24.06 11.55 -5.30
CA CYS A 7 -24.53 10.75 -4.16
C CYS A 7 -23.40 10.34 -3.25
N LEU A 8 -22.26 9.90 -3.83
CA LEU A 8 -21.07 9.54 -3.08
C LEU A 8 -20.51 10.75 -2.33
N ASP A 9 -20.42 11.90 -2.99
CA ASP A 9 -19.98 13.14 -2.33
C ASP A 9 -20.90 13.53 -1.16
N ALA A 10 -22.19 13.48 -1.34
CA ALA A 10 -23.15 13.76 -0.26
C ALA A 10 -22.98 12.82 0.94
N TYR A 11 -22.69 11.54 0.68
CA TYR A 11 -22.44 10.55 1.74
C TYR A 11 -21.12 10.82 2.47
N LEU A 12 -20.03 11.06 1.73
CA LEU A 12 -18.70 11.25 2.29
C LEU A 12 -18.50 12.61 2.93
N ASN A 13 -19.18 13.63 2.44
CA ASN A 13 -18.96 15.01 2.87
C ASN A 13 -19.28 15.20 4.36
N LEU A 14 -20.34 14.57 4.87
CA LEU A 14 -20.73 14.68 6.28
C LEU A 14 -19.63 14.22 7.26
N PRO A 15 -19.09 12.99 7.18
CA PRO A 15 -18.03 12.54 8.09
C PRO A 15 -16.72 13.31 7.89
N ILE A 16 -16.37 13.65 6.64
CA ILE A 16 -15.14 14.40 6.33
C ILE A 16 -15.21 15.81 6.89
N GLN A 17 -16.29 16.53 6.67
CA GLN A 17 -16.49 17.87 7.23
C GLN A 17 -16.48 17.86 8.76
N LYS A 18 -17.10 16.86 9.39
CA LYS A 18 -17.04 16.69 10.85
C LYS A 18 -15.62 16.50 11.35
N TYR A 19 -14.85 15.67 10.67
CA TYR A 19 -13.43 15.45 10.98
C TYR A 19 -12.61 16.74 10.82
N LEU A 20 -12.71 17.41 9.67
CA LEU A 20 -11.99 18.65 9.38
C LEU A 20 -12.34 19.78 10.35
N LYS A 21 -13.62 19.96 10.72
CA LYS A 21 -14.03 20.93 11.74
C LYS A 21 -13.39 20.65 13.09
N THR A 22 -13.27 19.38 13.48
CA THR A 22 -12.62 19.00 14.72
C THR A 22 -11.11 19.29 14.66
N PHE A 23 -10.51 19.06 13.51
CA PHE A 23 -9.10 19.33 13.26
C PHE A 23 -8.81 20.85 13.27
N ASN A 24 -9.61 21.64 12.53
CA ASN A 24 -9.49 23.10 12.47
C ASN A 24 -9.62 23.77 13.85
N ARG A 25 -10.49 23.27 14.74
CA ARG A 25 -10.60 23.78 16.12
C ARG A 25 -9.30 23.64 16.92
N ARG A 26 -8.51 22.58 16.67
CA ARG A 26 -7.23 22.37 17.36
C ARG A 26 -6.11 23.26 16.83
N PHE A 27 -6.26 23.76 15.60
CA PHE A 27 -5.28 24.57 14.90
C PHE A 27 -5.85 25.92 14.46
N SER A 28 -6.71 26.55 15.31
CA SER A 28 -7.50 27.74 15.00
C SER A 28 -6.73 28.94 14.46
N ASN A 29 -5.42 28.99 14.68
CA ASN A 29 -4.55 30.09 14.23
C ASN A 29 -3.72 29.72 12.99
N LYS A 30 -4.09 28.65 12.28
CA LYS A 30 -3.35 28.17 11.11
C LYS A 30 -4.31 27.91 9.95
N THR A 31 -3.91 28.26 8.75
CA THR A 31 -4.57 27.78 7.54
C THR A 31 -4.15 26.32 7.30
N LEU A 32 -5.13 25.44 7.20
CA LEU A 32 -4.90 24.01 6.98
C LEU A 32 -5.27 23.63 5.56
N PHE A 33 -4.44 22.79 4.98
CA PHE A 33 -4.62 22.25 3.64
C PHE A 33 -4.78 20.73 3.71
N VAL A 34 -5.53 20.17 2.79
CA VAL A 34 -5.77 18.74 2.63
C VAL A 34 -5.37 18.32 1.23
N MET A 35 -4.67 17.20 1.13
CA MET A 35 -4.36 16.57 -0.14
C MET A 35 -5.61 16.04 -0.81
N GLN A 36 -5.76 16.27 -2.10
CA GLN A 36 -6.79 15.70 -2.93
C GLN A 36 -6.28 14.47 -3.71
N SER A 37 -7.21 13.70 -4.25
CA SER A 37 -6.90 12.52 -5.09
C SER A 37 -6.19 12.88 -6.41
N ASP A 38 -6.22 14.15 -6.79
CA ASP A 38 -5.53 14.71 -7.96
C ASP A 38 -4.07 15.10 -7.69
N GLY A 39 -3.58 14.96 -6.45
CA GLY A 39 -2.22 15.34 -6.06
C GLY A 39 -2.08 16.81 -5.69
N GLY A 40 -3.14 17.60 -5.71
CA GLY A 40 -3.16 19.00 -5.29
C GLY A 40 -3.55 19.17 -3.82
N MET A 41 -3.23 20.33 -3.27
CA MET A 41 -3.61 20.74 -1.92
C MET A 41 -4.72 21.79 -1.98
N VAL A 42 -5.75 21.64 -1.14
CA VAL A 42 -6.85 22.59 -1.04
C VAL A 42 -7.08 22.99 0.43
N GLU A 43 -7.56 24.21 0.67
CA GLU A 43 -7.94 24.63 2.03
C GLU A 43 -9.09 23.78 2.56
N THR A 44 -9.07 23.47 3.85
CA THR A 44 -10.04 22.59 4.51
C THR A 44 -11.50 23.01 4.32
N ASP A 45 -11.76 24.30 4.17
CA ASP A 45 -13.13 24.84 3.99
C ASP A 45 -13.66 24.66 2.56
N SER A 46 -12.78 24.32 1.60
CA SER A 46 -13.11 24.09 0.19
C SER A 46 -13.09 22.61 -0.22
N VAL A 47 -12.90 21.71 0.75
CA VAL A 47 -12.80 20.27 0.49
C VAL A 47 -14.15 19.67 0.12
N LEU A 48 -14.20 18.94 -1.00
CA LEU A 48 -15.27 18.03 -1.38
C LEU A 48 -14.93 16.59 -0.97
N GLY A 49 -15.89 15.88 -0.37
CA GLY A 49 -15.68 14.55 0.18
C GLY A 49 -15.18 13.53 -0.82
N CYS A 50 -15.73 13.54 -2.04
CA CYS A 50 -15.33 12.63 -3.11
C CYS A 50 -13.90 12.87 -3.64
N ARG A 51 -13.32 14.06 -3.42
CA ARG A 51 -11.98 14.41 -3.92
C ARG A 51 -10.83 13.95 -3.03
N VAL A 52 -11.11 13.46 -1.82
CA VAL A 52 -10.07 13.05 -0.86
C VAL A 52 -9.95 11.53 -0.69
N LEU A 53 -10.65 10.75 -1.49
CA LEU A 53 -10.70 9.28 -1.39
C LEU A 53 -9.32 8.63 -1.50
N LEU A 54 -8.48 9.11 -2.41
CA LEU A 54 -7.12 8.62 -2.66
C LEU A 54 -6.05 9.63 -2.20
N SER A 55 -6.37 10.50 -1.25
CA SER A 55 -5.46 11.55 -0.78
C SER A 55 -4.13 11.01 -0.23
N GLY A 56 -4.15 9.90 0.51
CA GLY A 56 -2.95 9.25 1.02
C GLY A 56 -2.03 8.74 -0.09
N PRO A 57 -2.51 7.84 -0.96
CA PRO A 57 -1.76 7.38 -2.13
C PRO A 57 -1.29 8.52 -3.03
N ALA A 58 -2.13 9.55 -3.28
CA ALA A 58 -1.76 10.71 -4.08
C ALA A 58 -0.55 11.46 -3.50
N GLY A 59 -0.48 11.62 -2.17
CA GLY A 59 0.70 12.16 -1.50
C GLY A 59 1.96 11.32 -1.77
N GLY A 60 1.82 10.00 -1.80
CA GLY A 60 2.91 9.09 -2.17
C GLY A 60 3.41 9.30 -3.59
N VAL A 61 2.48 9.46 -4.54
CA VAL A 61 2.82 9.76 -5.95
C VAL A 61 3.60 11.07 -6.06
N VAL A 62 3.12 12.14 -5.45
CA VAL A 62 3.84 13.42 -5.44
C VAL A 62 5.21 13.26 -4.78
N GLY A 63 5.28 12.52 -3.67
CA GLY A 63 6.53 12.27 -2.95
C GLY A 63 7.60 11.62 -3.81
N TYR A 64 7.29 10.51 -4.49
CA TYR A 64 8.30 9.86 -5.33
C TYR A 64 8.53 10.58 -6.66
N ALA A 65 7.51 11.17 -7.26
CA ALA A 65 7.65 11.90 -8.51
C ALA A 65 8.66 13.04 -8.38
N GLN A 66 8.56 13.83 -7.31
CA GLN A 66 9.46 14.98 -7.09
C GLN A 66 10.81 14.60 -6.46
N SER A 67 10.94 13.43 -5.83
CA SER A 67 12.19 13.04 -5.17
C SER A 67 13.00 11.98 -5.90
N VAL A 68 12.39 11.22 -6.82
CA VAL A 68 13.06 10.08 -7.48
C VAL A 68 13.37 10.39 -8.94
N TYR A 69 12.43 10.97 -9.68
CA TYR A 69 12.55 11.17 -11.12
C TYR A 69 13.81 11.92 -11.52
N ASP A 70 14.04 13.10 -10.96
CA ASP A 70 15.22 13.92 -11.25
C ASP A 70 16.53 13.25 -10.77
N ASN A 71 16.48 12.57 -9.63
CA ASN A 71 17.64 11.89 -9.05
C ASN A 71 18.04 10.60 -9.78
N CYS A 72 17.16 10.07 -10.62
CA CYS A 72 17.41 8.86 -11.42
C CYS A 72 17.58 9.14 -12.92
N GLY A 73 17.98 10.37 -13.28
CA GLY A 73 18.28 10.76 -14.67
C GLY A 73 17.05 10.83 -15.54
N ASN A 74 15.93 11.28 -15.01
CA ASN A 74 14.62 11.42 -15.68
C ASN A 74 14.10 10.10 -16.29
N ARG A 75 14.47 8.99 -15.69
CA ARG A 75 13.90 7.67 -16.05
C ARG A 75 12.48 7.56 -15.51
N PRO A 76 11.56 6.92 -16.26
CA PRO A 76 10.22 6.67 -15.76
C PRO A 76 10.27 5.85 -14.46
N VAL A 77 9.32 6.11 -13.57
CA VAL A 77 9.30 5.55 -12.22
C VAL A 77 7.99 4.79 -12.00
N ILE A 78 8.08 3.60 -11.43
CA ILE A 78 6.94 2.89 -10.83
C ILE A 78 6.97 3.18 -9.34
N GLY A 79 5.92 3.82 -8.81
CA GLY A 79 5.67 3.93 -7.38
C GLY A 79 5.11 2.62 -6.84
N PHE A 80 5.70 2.11 -5.78
CA PHE A 80 5.31 0.88 -5.09
C PHE A 80 5.18 1.16 -3.59
N ASP A 81 3.96 1.49 -3.17
CA ASP A 81 3.59 1.77 -1.77
C ASP A 81 2.94 0.55 -1.15
N MET A 82 3.67 -0.20 -0.35
CA MET A 82 3.11 -1.35 0.36
C MET A 82 2.97 -1.06 1.85
N GLY A 83 1.73 -0.96 2.27
CA GLY A 83 1.34 -0.81 3.67
C GLY A 83 0.99 -2.13 4.37
N GLY A 84 0.22 -2.02 5.45
CA GLY A 84 -0.26 -3.18 6.21
C GLY A 84 -1.43 -3.92 5.55
N THR A 85 -2.26 -3.23 4.77
CA THR A 85 -3.51 -3.78 4.20
C THR A 85 -3.51 -3.89 2.68
N SER A 86 -2.83 -2.99 2.01
CA SER A 86 -2.86 -2.86 0.55
C SER A 86 -1.51 -2.45 0.00
N THR A 87 -1.40 -2.57 -1.30
CA THR A 87 -0.31 -2.02 -2.11
C THR A 87 -0.90 -1.10 -3.16
N ASP A 88 -0.40 0.12 -3.23
CA ASP A 88 -0.75 1.10 -4.23
C ASP A 88 0.38 1.21 -5.25
N VAL A 89 0.04 1.09 -6.52
CA VAL A 89 1.00 1.23 -7.62
C VAL A 89 0.58 2.34 -8.56
N SER A 90 1.56 3.09 -9.04
CA SER A 90 1.36 4.22 -9.95
C SER A 90 2.59 4.41 -10.82
N ARG A 91 2.47 5.16 -11.90
CA ARG A 91 3.56 5.46 -12.82
C ARG A 91 3.75 6.97 -12.97
N PHE A 92 5.00 7.40 -13.08
CA PHE A 92 5.38 8.77 -13.39
C PHE A 92 6.49 8.78 -14.44
N SER A 93 6.37 9.67 -15.42
CA SER A 93 7.37 9.80 -16.51
C SER A 93 7.53 11.26 -16.94
N GLY A 94 7.76 12.14 -15.95
CA GLY A 94 7.83 13.59 -16.16
C GLY A 94 6.48 14.30 -16.02
N GLU A 95 5.39 13.60 -16.22
CA GLU A 95 4.02 14.10 -16.04
C GLU A 95 3.19 13.10 -15.22
N TYR A 96 2.23 13.63 -14.45
CA TYR A 96 1.28 12.80 -13.72
C TYR A 96 0.32 12.11 -14.68
N GLU A 97 0.09 10.84 -14.46
CA GLU A 97 -0.96 10.10 -15.17
C GLU A 97 -2.31 10.31 -14.46
N TRP A 98 -3.32 10.62 -15.24
CA TRP A 98 -4.67 10.91 -14.75
C TRP A 98 -5.64 9.80 -15.13
N SER A 99 -6.60 9.54 -14.25
CA SER A 99 -7.80 8.79 -14.53
C SER A 99 -9.01 9.67 -14.25
N TYR A 100 -9.99 9.67 -15.16
CA TYR A 100 -11.21 10.47 -15.05
C TYR A 100 -12.43 9.62 -14.73
N GLU A 101 -12.33 8.31 -14.98
CA GLU A 101 -13.35 7.33 -14.69
C GLU A 101 -12.74 6.25 -13.81
N ASN A 102 -13.23 6.15 -12.59
CA ASN A 102 -12.74 5.21 -11.58
C ASN A 102 -13.92 4.49 -10.95
N GLU A 103 -13.66 3.31 -10.42
CA GLU A 103 -14.62 2.57 -9.61
C GLU A 103 -14.02 2.37 -8.20
N ILE A 104 -14.72 2.84 -7.19
CA ILE A 104 -14.33 2.66 -5.80
C ILE A 104 -15.46 1.92 -5.08
N ALA A 105 -15.15 0.74 -4.53
CA ALA A 105 -16.13 -0.13 -3.86
C ALA A 105 -17.40 -0.41 -4.70
N GLY A 106 -17.25 -0.61 -6.01
CA GLY A 106 -18.37 -0.88 -6.93
C GLY A 106 -19.16 0.38 -7.36
N VAL A 107 -18.72 1.56 -6.95
CA VAL A 107 -19.35 2.83 -7.31
C VAL A 107 -18.51 3.55 -8.37
N PRO A 108 -19.02 3.79 -9.58
CA PRO A 108 -18.32 4.55 -10.59
C PRO A 108 -18.27 6.04 -10.21
N ILE A 109 -17.08 6.62 -10.33
CA ILE A 109 -16.77 8.00 -9.97
C ILE A 109 -16.19 8.70 -11.20
N GLN A 110 -16.73 9.86 -11.53
CA GLN A 110 -16.22 10.71 -12.60
C GLN A 110 -15.58 11.96 -12.02
N LEU A 111 -14.33 11.85 -11.62
CA LEU A 111 -13.50 12.95 -11.08
C LEU A 111 -12.06 12.74 -11.53
N PRO A 112 -11.32 13.83 -11.80
CA PRO A 112 -9.89 13.71 -12.05
C PRO A 112 -9.18 13.23 -10.80
N GLN A 113 -8.44 12.12 -10.94
CA GLN A 113 -7.63 11.53 -9.91
C GLN A 113 -6.29 11.10 -10.51
N LEU A 114 -5.25 11.00 -9.71
CA LEU A 114 -4.03 10.33 -10.16
C LEU A 114 -4.33 8.86 -10.46
N ASN A 115 -3.72 8.34 -11.52
CA ASN A 115 -3.89 6.94 -11.92
C ASN A 115 -3.13 6.02 -10.96
N ILE A 116 -3.84 5.57 -9.93
CA ILE A 116 -3.32 4.71 -8.87
C ILE A 116 -4.15 3.41 -8.88
N VAL A 117 -3.47 2.28 -8.96
CA VAL A 117 -4.10 0.96 -8.87
C VAL A 117 -3.78 0.35 -7.51
N THR A 118 -4.82 0.01 -6.77
CA THR A 118 -4.72 -0.59 -5.44
C THR A 118 -5.02 -2.08 -5.50
N VAL A 119 -4.15 -2.88 -4.89
CA VAL A 119 -4.38 -4.31 -4.68
C VAL A 119 -4.43 -4.64 -3.19
N ALA A 120 -5.35 -5.54 -2.80
CA ALA A 120 -5.49 -6.01 -1.42
C ALA A 120 -4.36 -6.99 -1.05
N ALA A 121 -3.13 -6.52 -1.09
CA ALA A 121 -1.92 -7.24 -0.71
C ALA A 121 -1.06 -6.34 0.16
N GLY A 122 -0.92 -6.64 1.43
CA GLY A 122 -0.14 -5.88 2.40
C GLY A 122 0.46 -6.79 3.46
N GLY A 123 1.23 -6.23 4.40
CA GLY A 123 1.87 -7.01 5.46
C GLY A 123 0.90 -7.83 6.32
N GLY A 124 -0.35 -7.35 6.47
CA GLY A 124 -1.41 -8.04 7.21
C GLY A 124 -2.26 -8.99 6.37
N SER A 125 -2.00 -9.18 5.08
CA SER A 125 -2.75 -10.13 4.25
C SER A 125 -2.66 -11.53 4.81
N ARG A 126 -3.83 -12.15 5.04
CA ARG A 126 -3.95 -13.47 5.69
C ARG A 126 -3.46 -14.57 4.77
N LEU A 127 -2.90 -15.60 5.38
CA LEU A 127 -2.36 -16.77 4.69
C LEU A 127 -3.31 -17.93 4.84
N PHE A 128 -3.65 -18.57 3.72
CA PHE A 128 -4.51 -19.77 3.67
C PHE A 128 -3.87 -20.85 2.83
N PHE A 129 -4.09 -22.08 3.20
CA PHE A 129 -3.81 -23.24 2.34
C PHE A 129 -5.10 -23.99 2.13
N GLU A 130 -5.61 -23.97 0.90
CA GLU A 130 -6.91 -24.55 0.56
C GLU A 130 -6.83 -25.23 -0.80
N ASN A 131 -7.41 -26.41 -0.91
CA ASN A 131 -7.43 -27.19 -2.15
C ASN A 131 -6.02 -27.42 -2.76
N GLY A 132 -5.02 -27.62 -1.90
CA GLY A 132 -3.63 -27.86 -2.34
C GLY A 132 -2.89 -26.59 -2.78
N MET A 133 -3.42 -25.39 -2.59
CA MET A 133 -2.84 -24.14 -3.06
C MET A 133 -2.59 -23.12 -1.94
N PHE A 134 -1.49 -22.41 -2.05
CA PHE A 134 -1.24 -21.22 -1.23
C PHE A 134 -2.09 -20.04 -1.70
N GLN A 135 -2.76 -19.37 -0.77
CA GLN A 135 -3.57 -18.17 -1.02
C GLN A 135 -3.18 -17.06 -0.06
N VAL A 136 -3.12 -15.82 -0.57
CA VAL A 136 -2.76 -14.63 0.21
C VAL A 136 -3.84 -13.57 0.01
N GLY A 137 -4.50 -13.20 1.09
CA GLY A 137 -5.62 -12.28 1.05
C GLY A 137 -6.87 -12.85 0.36
N PRO A 138 -7.83 -12.00 -0.04
CA PRO A 138 -7.83 -10.52 0.11
C PRO A 138 -8.02 -10.04 1.56
N GLU A 139 -8.40 -10.93 2.49
CA GLU A 139 -8.61 -10.57 3.89
C GLU A 139 -7.31 -10.12 4.55
N SER A 140 -7.43 -9.07 5.37
CA SER A 140 -6.33 -8.57 6.18
C SER A 140 -6.60 -8.80 7.67
N SER A 141 -5.54 -9.11 8.43
CA SER A 141 -5.56 -9.12 9.89
C SER A 141 -5.68 -7.71 10.49
N GLY A 142 -5.54 -6.67 9.66
CA GLY A 142 -5.54 -5.27 10.09
C GLY A 142 -4.40 -4.94 11.05
N SER A 143 -4.56 -3.83 11.77
CA SER A 143 -3.65 -3.45 12.85
C SER A 143 -3.99 -4.14 14.17
N TYR A 144 -5.25 -4.51 14.35
CA TYR A 144 -5.77 -5.28 15.49
C TYR A 144 -6.80 -6.31 14.98
N PRO A 145 -6.67 -7.59 15.36
CA PRO A 145 -5.61 -8.17 16.18
C PRO A 145 -4.22 -8.14 15.53
N GLY A 146 -4.11 -7.91 14.24
CA GLY A 146 -2.88 -7.89 13.47
C GLY A 146 -2.34 -9.30 13.16
N PRO A 147 -1.14 -9.40 12.57
CA PRO A 147 -0.41 -10.65 12.38
C PRO A 147 -0.24 -11.45 13.68
N THR A 148 -0.05 -12.75 13.56
CA THR A 148 0.20 -13.66 14.72
C THR A 148 1.32 -13.13 15.62
N CYS A 149 2.39 -12.61 15.03
CA CYS A 149 3.54 -12.07 15.76
C CYS A 149 3.28 -10.75 16.51
N TYR A 150 2.10 -10.12 16.34
CA TYR A 150 1.71 -8.90 17.07
C TYR A 150 1.20 -9.16 18.49
N ARG A 151 1.13 -10.42 18.93
CA ARG A 151 0.78 -10.87 20.29
C ARG A 151 -0.68 -10.72 20.69
N ASN A 152 -1.56 -10.28 19.78
CA ASN A 152 -2.99 -10.02 20.07
C ASN A 152 -3.91 -11.17 19.62
N GLY A 153 -3.35 -12.36 19.32
CA GLY A 153 -4.14 -13.53 18.91
C GLY A 153 -4.62 -13.50 17.45
N GLY A 154 -3.96 -12.70 16.60
CA GLY A 154 -4.29 -12.62 15.19
C GLY A 154 -3.86 -13.85 14.37
N PRO A 155 -4.37 -13.96 13.12
CA PRO A 155 -4.08 -15.07 12.22
C PRO A 155 -2.68 -14.93 11.58
N LEU A 156 -2.20 -16.04 10.97
CA LEU A 156 -1.02 -16.00 10.12
C LEU A 156 -1.22 -15.02 8.97
N SER A 157 -0.23 -14.15 8.79
CA SER A 157 -0.22 -13.09 7.79
C SER A 157 1.14 -12.99 7.11
N LEU A 158 1.24 -12.19 6.06
CA LEU A 158 2.46 -12.02 5.27
C LEU A 158 3.65 -11.51 6.11
N THR A 159 3.38 -10.67 7.12
CA THR A 159 4.40 -10.24 8.09
C THR A 159 5.00 -11.43 8.86
N ASP A 160 4.20 -12.44 9.22
CA ASP A 160 4.70 -13.64 9.90
C ASP A 160 5.61 -14.45 8.99
N ALA A 161 5.26 -14.58 7.70
CA ALA A 161 6.11 -15.24 6.71
C ALA A 161 7.46 -14.52 6.55
N ASN A 162 7.45 -13.19 6.41
CA ASN A 162 8.68 -12.39 6.35
C ASN A 162 9.52 -12.48 7.64
N LEU A 163 8.88 -12.56 8.80
CA LEU A 163 9.56 -12.73 10.09
C LEU A 163 10.24 -14.10 10.20
N VAL A 164 9.56 -15.19 9.80
CA VAL A 164 10.12 -16.55 9.80
C VAL A 164 11.30 -16.64 8.85
N LEU A 165 11.23 -16.00 7.69
CA LEU A 165 12.32 -15.92 6.70
C LEU A 165 13.45 -14.98 7.10
N GLY A 166 13.37 -14.31 8.26
CA GLY A 166 14.43 -13.41 8.75
C GLY A 166 14.52 -12.06 8.02
N ARG A 167 13.47 -11.66 7.29
CA ARG A 167 13.45 -10.38 6.53
C ARG A 167 13.11 -9.17 7.39
N LEU A 168 12.86 -9.37 8.69
CA LEU A 168 12.53 -8.32 9.66
C LEU A 168 13.53 -8.34 10.85
N PRO A 169 14.83 -8.08 10.61
CA PRO A 169 15.85 -8.24 11.64
C PRO A 169 15.77 -7.20 12.76
N ASN A 170 15.30 -5.99 12.47
CA ASN A 170 15.36 -4.82 13.36
C ASN A 170 14.01 -4.15 13.57
N PHE A 171 12.96 -4.92 13.82
CA PHE A 171 11.65 -4.33 14.12
C PHE A 171 11.66 -3.70 15.52
N PRO A 172 11.11 -2.46 15.68
CA PRO A 172 11.08 -1.79 16.97
C PRO A 172 10.23 -2.54 18.00
N LYS A 173 10.58 -2.42 19.29
CA LYS A 173 9.81 -2.98 20.40
C LYS A 173 8.63 -2.04 20.73
N VAL A 174 7.53 -2.22 20.05
CA VAL A 174 6.32 -1.36 20.17
C VAL A 174 5.03 -2.19 20.35
N LEU A 175 5.16 -3.49 20.60
CA LEU A 175 4.05 -4.42 20.71
C LEU A 175 3.79 -4.85 22.15
N GLY A 176 2.72 -5.63 22.34
CA GLY A 176 2.27 -6.08 23.67
C GLY A 176 1.51 -4.99 24.44
N GLU A 177 0.94 -5.36 25.57
CA GLU A 177 0.08 -4.47 26.36
C GLU A 177 0.76 -3.16 26.81
N LYS A 178 2.08 -3.20 27.03
CA LYS A 178 2.87 -2.03 27.45
C LYS A 178 3.59 -1.32 26.29
N GLY A 179 3.47 -1.81 25.06
CA GLY A 179 4.16 -1.24 23.91
C GLY A 179 5.69 -1.36 23.98
N ASP A 180 6.22 -2.38 24.62
CA ASP A 180 7.65 -2.58 24.88
C ASP A 180 8.21 -3.93 24.37
N GLN A 181 7.38 -4.71 23.68
CA GLN A 181 7.73 -6.05 23.21
C GLN A 181 8.07 -6.07 21.72
N ALA A 182 9.01 -6.96 21.37
CA ALA A 182 9.32 -7.25 19.97
C ALA A 182 8.26 -8.15 19.33
N LEU A 183 8.36 -8.33 18.00
CA LEU A 183 7.60 -9.35 17.27
C LEU A 183 7.78 -10.74 17.89
N ASP A 184 6.70 -11.51 18.02
CA ASP A 184 6.71 -12.86 18.57
C ASP A 184 7.07 -13.89 17.49
N LYS A 185 8.38 -14.05 17.27
CA LYS A 185 8.89 -15.00 16.29
C LYS A 185 8.56 -16.45 16.63
N GLU A 186 8.59 -16.81 17.91
CA GLU A 186 8.33 -18.17 18.37
C GLU A 186 6.88 -18.56 18.10
N LYS A 187 5.93 -17.63 18.36
CA LYS A 187 4.52 -17.86 18.07
C LYS A 187 4.26 -17.98 16.56
N ALA A 188 4.86 -17.11 15.75
CA ALA A 188 4.78 -17.24 14.30
C ALA A 188 5.31 -18.60 13.80
N GLN A 189 6.49 -19.02 14.28
CA GLN A 189 7.05 -20.33 13.94
C GLN A 189 6.18 -21.49 14.38
N LYS A 190 5.54 -21.40 15.58
CA LYS A 190 4.61 -22.42 16.06
C LYS A 190 3.41 -22.53 15.12
N SER A 191 2.78 -21.43 14.77
CA SER A 191 1.61 -21.43 13.86
C SER A 191 1.99 -21.93 12.45
N PHE A 192 3.19 -21.62 11.96
CA PHE A 192 3.68 -22.21 10.70
C PHE A 192 3.94 -23.71 10.81
N LYS A 193 4.35 -24.24 11.98
CA LYS A 193 4.48 -25.71 12.19
C LYS A 193 3.13 -26.37 12.12
N GLU A 194 2.13 -25.83 12.79
CA GLU A 194 0.75 -26.33 12.76
C GLU A 194 0.23 -26.36 11.30
N LEU A 195 0.41 -25.26 10.55
CA LEU A 195 0.07 -25.21 9.13
C LEU A 195 0.84 -26.23 8.28
N ALA A 196 2.13 -26.46 8.56
CA ALA A 196 2.93 -27.46 7.86
C ALA A 196 2.45 -28.89 8.08
N GLU A 197 1.94 -29.19 9.29
CA GLU A 197 1.31 -30.48 9.61
C GLU A 197 -0.02 -30.66 8.86
N ASP A 198 -0.81 -29.59 8.75
CA ASP A 198 -2.06 -29.60 7.98
C ASP A 198 -1.80 -29.82 6.49
N ILE A 199 -0.84 -29.11 5.92
CA ILE A 199 -0.40 -29.29 4.53
C ILE A 199 0.08 -30.74 4.29
N ALA A 200 0.89 -31.28 5.21
CA ALA A 200 1.38 -32.65 5.09
C ALA A 200 0.26 -33.69 5.17
N ARG A 201 -0.77 -33.45 5.96
CA ARG A 201 -1.97 -34.33 6.03
C ARG A 201 -2.77 -34.30 4.74
N GLU A 202 -2.94 -33.11 4.15
CA GLU A 202 -3.73 -32.93 2.92
C GLU A 202 -2.98 -33.44 1.67
N THR A 203 -1.70 -33.11 1.56
CA THR A 203 -0.92 -33.39 0.33
C THR A 203 -0.07 -34.64 0.39
N GLY A 204 0.13 -35.25 1.57
CA GLY A 204 1.08 -36.33 1.80
C GLY A 204 2.54 -35.90 1.77
N GLN A 205 2.86 -34.62 1.60
CA GLN A 205 4.22 -34.11 1.45
C GLN A 205 4.63 -33.23 2.64
N LYS A 206 5.72 -33.58 3.31
CA LYS A 206 6.32 -32.74 4.34
C LYS A 206 7.15 -31.62 3.69
N GLN A 207 6.93 -30.40 4.09
CA GLN A 207 7.69 -29.23 3.67
C GLN A 207 8.29 -28.50 4.88
N SER A 208 9.43 -27.82 4.70
CA SER A 208 10.00 -26.98 5.76
C SER A 208 9.18 -25.68 5.91
N LEU A 209 9.28 -25.06 7.09
CA LEU A 209 8.58 -23.80 7.38
C LEU A 209 8.99 -22.69 6.40
N GLU A 210 10.29 -22.65 6.10
CA GLU A 210 10.86 -21.66 5.19
C GLU A 210 10.31 -21.84 3.77
N LYS A 211 10.15 -23.06 3.30
CA LYS A 211 9.57 -23.36 1.99
C LYS A 211 8.11 -22.95 1.91
N ILE A 212 7.32 -23.21 2.95
CA ILE A 212 5.92 -22.80 3.05
C ILE A 212 5.83 -21.28 3.10
N ALA A 213 6.61 -20.62 3.97
CA ALA A 213 6.63 -19.18 4.07
C ALA A 213 7.03 -18.51 2.76
N LEU A 214 8.03 -19.08 2.05
CA LEU A 214 8.45 -18.57 0.74
C LEU A 214 7.35 -18.73 -0.31
N GLY A 215 6.62 -19.84 -0.33
CA GLY A 215 5.50 -20.05 -1.26
C GLY A 215 4.41 -18.97 -1.10
N PHE A 216 4.07 -18.59 0.13
CA PHE A 216 3.15 -17.45 0.36
C PHE A 216 3.72 -16.12 -0.12
N ILE A 217 5.01 -15.88 0.10
CA ILE A 217 5.68 -14.66 -0.40
C ILE A 217 5.65 -14.59 -1.93
N GLU A 218 5.85 -15.72 -2.62
CA GLU A 218 5.80 -15.79 -4.08
C GLU A 218 4.40 -15.46 -4.60
N VAL A 219 3.35 -16.03 -4.00
CA VAL A 219 1.95 -15.70 -4.34
C VAL A 219 1.66 -14.22 -4.12
N ALA A 220 2.10 -13.65 -2.98
CA ALA A 220 1.93 -12.23 -2.72
C ALA A 220 2.63 -11.35 -3.74
N ASN A 221 3.87 -11.70 -4.11
CA ASN A 221 4.63 -10.95 -5.12
C ASN A 221 3.92 -10.97 -6.48
N GLU A 222 3.42 -12.13 -6.92
CA GLU A 222 2.66 -12.24 -8.18
C GLU A 222 1.38 -11.38 -8.15
N ASN A 223 0.67 -11.34 -7.02
CA ASN A 223 -0.51 -10.48 -6.86
C ASN A 223 -0.14 -8.99 -6.99
N MET A 224 1.05 -8.58 -6.53
CA MET A 224 1.52 -7.20 -6.62
C MET A 224 2.14 -6.85 -7.98
N VAL A 225 2.67 -7.82 -8.71
CA VAL A 225 3.24 -7.63 -10.06
C VAL A 225 2.14 -7.33 -11.08
N ARG A 226 0.96 -7.94 -10.96
CA ARG A 226 -0.17 -7.74 -11.92
C ARG A 226 -0.53 -6.28 -12.12
N PRO A 227 -0.87 -5.49 -11.09
CA PRO A 227 -1.22 -4.08 -11.27
C PRO A 227 -0.05 -3.25 -11.83
N ILE A 228 1.21 -3.64 -11.60
CA ILE A 228 2.36 -2.98 -12.22
C ILE A 228 2.35 -3.20 -13.75
N HIS A 229 2.01 -4.40 -14.21
CA HIS A 229 1.83 -4.66 -15.64
C HIS A 229 0.67 -3.87 -16.24
N GLU A 230 -0.44 -3.70 -15.51
CA GLU A 230 -1.60 -2.93 -15.97
C GLU A 230 -1.27 -1.46 -16.23
N ILE A 231 -0.44 -0.85 -15.39
CA ILE A 231 -0.04 0.56 -15.55
C ILE A 231 1.18 0.77 -16.44
N SER A 232 1.83 -0.29 -16.90
CA SER A 232 3.06 -0.22 -17.71
C SER A 232 2.95 -0.98 -19.03
N THR A 233 3.25 -2.28 -19.04
CA THR A 233 3.31 -3.09 -20.28
C THR A 233 1.97 -3.17 -21.01
N ALA A 234 0.85 -3.23 -20.30
CA ALA A 234 -0.47 -3.20 -20.92
C ALA A 234 -0.78 -1.87 -21.63
N LYS A 235 -0.11 -0.79 -21.25
CA LYS A 235 -0.16 0.52 -21.93
C LYS A 235 0.95 0.72 -22.96
N GLY A 236 1.78 -0.30 -23.22
CA GLY A 236 2.84 -0.28 -24.24
C GLY A 236 4.19 0.27 -23.75
N PHE A 237 4.39 0.46 -22.44
CA PHE A 237 5.66 0.88 -21.89
C PHE A 237 6.56 -0.31 -21.57
N ASP A 238 7.85 -0.23 -21.87
CA ASP A 238 8.82 -1.25 -21.43
C ASP A 238 9.09 -1.05 -19.93
N ILE A 239 8.70 -2.02 -19.14
CA ILE A 239 8.86 -1.95 -17.69
C ILE A 239 10.33 -1.91 -17.26
N ARG A 240 11.24 -2.47 -18.05
CA ARG A 240 12.70 -2.54 -17.77
C ARG A 240 13.36 -1.16 -17.76
N ASP A 241 12.78 -0.19 -18.46
CA ASP A 241 13.28 1.19 -18.48
C ASP A 241 13.00 1.96 -17.19
N HIS A 242 12.12 1.42 -16.31
CA HIS A 242 11.67 2.10 -15.11
C HIS A 242 12.60 1.89 -13.91
N VAL A 243 12.51 2.82 -12.98
CA VAL A 243 13.01 2.69 -11.61
C VAL A 243 11.86 2.28 -10.70
N LEU A 244 12.07 1.34 -9.79
CA LEU A 244 11.08 0.99 -8.77
C LEU A 244 11.28 1.88 -7.54
N ALA A 245 10.42 2.86 -7.33
CA ALA A 245 10.38 3.67 -6.10
C ALA A 245 9.61 2.92 -5.03
N CYS A 246 10.33 2.31 -4.09
CA CYS A 246 9.75 1.50 -3.02
C CYS A 246 9.55 2.32 -1.75
N PHE A 247 8.33 2.32 -1.22
CA PHE A 247 7.98 2.97 0.04
C PHE A 247 6.83 2.24 0.75
N GLY A 248 6.35 2.81 1.87
CA GLY A 248 5.45 2.11 2.77
C GLY A 248 6.18 1.16 3.74
N GLY A 249 5.49 0.77 4.81
CA GLY A 249 6.09 0.00 5.91
C GLY A 249 6.49 -1.43 5.56
N ALA A 250 5.92 -2.03 4.51
CA ALA A 250 6.15 -3.42 4.12
C ALA A 250 6.90 -3.57 2.78
N GLY A 251 6.97 -2.50 1.96
CA GLY A 251 7.50 -2.57 0.59
C GLY A 251 8.91 -3.14 0.47
N GLY A 252 9.82 -2.73 1.36
CA GLY A 252 11.22 -3.16 1.33
C GLY A 252 11.43 -4.68 1.48
N GLN A 253 10.46 -5.42 2.01
CA GLN A 253 10.53 -6.87 2.17
C GLN A 253 10.30 -7.62 0.84
N HIS A 254 9.70 -6.95 -0.14
CA HIS A 254 9.25 -7.52 -1.41
C HIS A 254 9.93 -6.89 -2.64
N ALA A 255 10.38 -5.64 -2.54
CA ALA A 255 10.84 -4.83 -3.66
C ALA A 255 11.90 -5.52 -4.53
N CYS A 256 12.90 -6.19 -3.94
CA CYS A 256 13.96 -6.88 -4.70
C CYS A 256 13.41 -8.04 -5.53
N ALA A 257 12.49 -8.83 -4.97
CA ALA A 257 11.89 -9.96 -5.68
C ALA A 257 10.98 -9.48 -6.83
N ILE A 258 10.20 -8.42 -6.58
CA ILE A 258 9.32 -7.78 -7.56
C ILE A 258 10.15 -7.16 -8.69
N ALA A 259 11.17 -6.37 -8.38
CA ALA A 259 12.05 -5.78 -9.39
C ALA A 259 12.71 -6.85 -10.28
N LYS A 260 13.19 -7.95 -9.65
CA LYS A 260 13.77 -9.07 -10.38
C LYS A 260 12.75 -9.74 -11.31
N SER A 261 11.53 -9.98 -10.87
CA SER A 261 10.44 -10.56 -11.68
C SER A 261 10.09 -9.69 -12.88
N LEU A 262 10.12 -8.36 -12.70
CA LEU A 262 9.81 -7.37 -13.74
C LEU A 262 11.01 -7.03 -14.66
N GLY A 263 12.21 -7.47 -14.31
CA GLY A 263 13.45 -7.09 -15.02
C GLY A 263 13.87 -5.64 -14.78
N ILE A 264 13.38 -5.03 -13.68
CA ILE A 264 13.79 -3.68 -13.26
C ILE A 264 15.14 -3.78 -12.54
N GLU A 265 16.12 -3.02 -13.03
CA GLU A 265 17.49 -3.07 -12.50
C GLU A 265 17.75 -2.15 -11.32
N GLN A 266 16.91 -1.11 -11.15
CA GLN A 266 17.13 -0.08 -10.14
C GLN A 266 15.93 0.07 -9.20
N ILE A 267 16.21 -0.03 -7.90
CA ILE A 267 15.26 0.23 -6.83
C ILE A 267 15.72 1.48 -6.09
N PHE A 268 14.81 2.44 -5.93
CA PHE A 268 15.05 3.63 -5.12
C PHE A 268 14.24 3.55 -3.83
N VAL A 269 14.91 3.74 -2.69
CA VAL A 269 14.27 3.81 -1.36
C VAL A 269 14.61 5.16 -0.76
N HIS A 270 13.62 6.01 -0.63
CA HIS A 270 13.82 7.33 -0.03
C HIS A 270 14.09 7.21 1.47
N ARG A 271 14.90 8.10 2.04
CA ARG A 271 15.18 8.10 3.50
C ARG A 271 13.91 8.23 4.37
N PHE A 272 12.85 8.80 3.81
CA PHE A 272 11.53 8.91 4.42
C PHE A 272 10.51 7.90 3.85
N ALA A 273 10.97 6.77 3.33
CA ALA A 273 10.10 5.77 2.71
C ALA A 273 8.91 5.36 3.60
N GLY A 274 9.09 5.30 4.92
CA GLY A 274 8.00 4.96 5.86
C GLY A 274 6.92 6.04 6.01
N ILE A 275 7.16 7.27 5.54
CA ILE A 275 6.24 8.42 5.62
C ILE A 275 6.23 9.23 4.32
N LEU A 276 6.50 8.57 3.18
CA LEU A 276 6.68 9.28 1.91
C LEU A 276 5.43 10.04 1.48
N SER A 277 4.24 9.50 1.75
CA SER A 277 2.98 10.19 1.46
C SER A 277 2.86 11.52 2.23
N ALA A 278 3.24 11.54 3.50
CA ALA A 278 3.27 12.79 4.27
C ALA A 278 4.35 13.77 3.78
N TYR A 279 5.50 13.25 3.35
CA TYR A 279 6.55 14.06 2.73
C TYR A 279 6.09 14.68 1.42
N GLY A 280 5.38 13.92 0.57
CA GLY A 280 4.81 14.39 -0.68
C GLY A 280 3.74 15.47 -0.49
N MET A 281 2.93 15.39 0.57
CA MET A 281 2.01 16.47 0.93
C MET A 281 2.73 17.81 1.15
N GLY A 282 3.94 17.78 1.75
CA GLY A 282 4.78 18.96 1.92
C GLY A 282 5.40 19.50 0.64
N LEU A 283 5.44 18.71 -0.43
CA LEU A 283 5.95 19.08 -1.76
C LEU A 283 4.84 19.49 -2.74
N ALA A 284 3.59 19.15 -2.44
CA ALA A 284 2.47 19.37 -3.34
C ALA A 284 2.12 20.85 -3.51
N ASN A 285 1.69 21.21 -4.71
CA ASN A 285 1.20 22.54 -5.00
C ASN A 285 -0.24 22.73 -4.51
N THR A 286 -0.57 23.95 -4.11
CA THR A 286 -1.96 24.35 -3.89
C THR A 286 -2.68 24.46 -5.23
N THR A 287 -3.82 23.79 -5.36
CA THR A 287 -4.64 23.84 -6.57
C THR A 287 -5.93 24.60 -6.33
N VAL A 288 -6.33 25.38 -7.32
CA VAL A 288 -7.61 26.06 -7.36
C VAL A 288 -8.31 25.67 -8.65
N GLU A 289 -9.44 24.98 -8.53
CA GLU A 289 -10.26 24.63 -9.68
C GLU A 289 -11.42 25.62 -9.81
N LYS A 290 -11.62 26.13 -11.01
CA LYS A 290 -12.80 26.94 -11.37
C LYS A 290 -13.61 26.16 -12.40
N GLN A 291 -14.87 25.88 -12.08
CA GLN A 291 -15.86 25.36 -13.01
C GLN A 291 -16.65 26.50 -13.65
#